data_17144c0404c4b935ff789b5442fe2308
#
_entry.id   17144c0404c4b935ff789b5442fe2308
#
_cell.length_a   1.000
_cell.length_b   1.000
_cell.length_c   1.000
_cell.angle_alpha   90.00
_cell.angle_beta   90.00
_cell.angle_gamma   90.00
#
_symmetry.space_group_name_H-M   'P 1'
#
loop_
_entity.id
_entity.type
_entity.pdbx_description
1 polymer ?
#
loop_
_entity_poly.entity_id
_entity_poly.type
_entity_poly.pdbx_seq_one_letter_code
_entity_poly.pdbx_strand_id
1 'polypeptide(L)'
;MLSEKLIEPTLIQPTFVTHLPKELVPLAKLSPEDPTTVEVFECCINGQEIAPGYTEQNDPVAQRNTLEHQAGGEQQKLDEDFLVALEHGMPPAGGIGIGIDRLCMMLLGQESIRDVILFPQLKPKT
;
A
#
# COMPACT_ATOMS: atom_id res chain seq x y z
N MET A 1 -9.76 -2.47 7.16
CA MET A 1 -9.58 -3.94 7.09
C MET A 1 -9.24 -4.52 8.45
N LEU A 2 -9.25 -5.87 8.62
CA LEU A 2 -8.94 -6.47 9.93
C LEU A 2 -7.50 -6.22 10.38
N SER A 3 -6.53 -6.24 9.47
CA SER A 3 -5.11 -5.93 9.78
C SER A 3 -4.92 -4.51 10.32
N GLU A 4 -5.45 -3.50 9.65
CA GLU A 4 -5.38 -2.09 10.06
C GLU A 4 -6.04 -1.85 11.42
N LYS A 5 -7.12 -2.55 11.72
CA LYS A 5 -7.87 -2.34 12.96
C LYS A 5 -7.37 -3.16 14.15
N LEU A 6 -6.82 -4.33 13.90
CA LEU A 6 -6.48 -5.28 14.98
C LEU A 6 -4.97 -5.45 15.18
N ILE A 7 -4.18 -5.39 14.11
CA ILE A 7 -2.73 -5.66 14.17
C ILE A 7 -1.94 -4.36 14.26
N GLU A 8 -2.11 -3.44 13.32
CA GLU A 8 -1.33 -2.20 13.29
C GLU A 8 -1.29 -1.44 14.62
N PRO A 9 -2.43 -1.23 15.32
CA PRO A 9 -2.41 -0.50 16.60
C PRO A 9 -1.55 -1.15 17.70
N THR A 10 -1.22 -2.43 17.54
CA THR A 10 -0.38 -3.17 18.50
C THR A 10 1.12 -3.05 18.21
N LEU A 11 1.48 -2.57 17.02
CA LEU A 11 2.86 -2.49 16.53
C LEU A 11 3.51 -1.17 16.96
N ILE A 12 3.91 -1.04 18.20
CA ILE A 12 4.50 0.19 18.75
C ILE A 12 5.96 0.35 18.28
N GLN A 13 6.78 -0.67 18.43
CA GLN A 13 8.16 -0.66 17.95
C GLN A 13 8.20 -0.77 16.42
N PRO A 14 9.25 -0.24 15.75
CA PRO A 14 9.43 -0.41 14.31
C PRO A 14 9.35 -1.89 13.92
N THR A 15 8.36 -2.21 13.08
CA THR A 15 8.03 -3.58 12.71
C THR A 15 7.73 -3.65 11.21
N PHE A 16 8.26 -4.67 10.54
CA PHE A 16 7.86 -5.00 9.19
C PHE A 16 6.78 -6.08 9.20
N VAL A 17 5.63 -5.77 8.63
CA VAL A 17 4.57 -6.74 8.34
C VAL A 17 4.77 -7.23 6.91
N THR A 18 4.81 -8.55 6.70
CA THR A 18 5.07 -9.17 5.39
C THR A 18 4.00 -10.21 5.05
N HIS A 19 3.99 -10.69 3.81
CA HIS A 19 3.09 -11.76 3.36
C HIS A 19 1.59 -11.42 3.52
N LEU A 20 1.21 -10.23 3.07
CA LEU A 20 -0.21 -9.85 3.05
C LEU A 20 -0.98 -10.66 2.00
N PRO A 21 -2.28 -10.93 2.25
CA PRO A 21 -3.16 -11.53 1.27
C PRO A 21 -3.19 -10.75 -0.06
N LYS A 22 -3.17 -11.46 -1.17
CA LYS A 22 -3.10 -10.86 -2.52
C LYS A 22 -4.26 -9.91 -2.84
N GLU A 23 -5.41 -10.12 -2.21
CA GLU A 23 -6.58 -9.27 -2.40
C GLU A 23 -6.39 -7.85 -1.86
N LEU A 24 -5.41 -7.65 -0.97
CA LEU A 24 -5.14 -6.36 -0.32
C LEU A 24 -4.19 -5.48 -1.13
N VAL A 25 -3.32 -6.08 -1.96
CA VAL A 25 -2.26 -5.37 -2.68
C VAL A 25 -2.25 -5.80 -4.16
N PRO A 26 -3.21 -5.33 -4.96
CA PRO A 26 -3.46 -5.84 -6.32
C PRO A 26 -2.35 -5.50 -7.33
N LEU A 27 -1.46 -4.57 -7.02
CA LEU A 27 -0.34 -4.18 -7.89
C LEU A 27 0.97 -4.90 -7.54
N ALA A 28 0.98 -5.69 -6.45
CA ALA A 28 2.13 -6.43 -6.02
C ALA A 28 2.21 -7.80 -6.71
N LYS A 29 3.42 -8.30 -6.86
CA LYS A 29 3.69 -9.63 -7.41
C LYS A 29 3.37 -10.71 -6.40
N LEU A 30 2.79 -11.83 -6.87
CA LEU A 30 2.52 -12.98 -6.01
C LEU A 30 3.82 -13.55 -5.43
N SER A 31 3.76 -13.98 -4.18
CA SER A 31 4.86 -14.71 -3.56
C SER A 31 5.09 -16.04 -4.29
N PRO A 32 6.34 -16.36 -4.65
CA PRO A 32 6.66 -17.67 -5.25
C PRO A 32 6.50 -18.83 -4.27
N GLU A 33 6.54 -18.56 -2.97
CA GLU A 33 6.44 -19.56 -1.91
C GLU A 33 4.99 -19.85 -1.53
N ASP A 34 4.12 -18.82 -1.56
CA ASP A 34 2.70 -18.93 -1.20
C ASP A 34 1.85 -18.05 -2.13
N PRO A 35 1.16 -18.62 -3.13
CA PRO A 35 0.36 -17.88 -4.10
C PRO A 35 -0.92 -17.24 -3.52
N THR A 36 -1.19 -17.40 -2.24
CA THR A 36 -2.27 -16.69 -1.55
C THR A 36 -1.81 -15.34 -1.01
N THR A 37 -0.51 -15.11 -0.99
CA THR A 37 0.13 -13.87 -0.52
C THR A 37 0.92 -13.17 -1.63
N VAL A 38 1.34 -11.94 -1.36
CA VAL A 38 2.18 -11.13 -2.24
C VAL A 38 3.53 -10.84 -1.62
N GLU A 39 4.53 -10.52 -2.46
CA GLU A 39 5.85 -10.05 -2.04
C GLU A 39 5.78 -8.59 -1.60
N VAL A 40 5.36 -8.37 -0.36
CA VAL A 40 5.11 -7.06 0.23
C VAL A 40 5.73 -6.95 1.61
N PHE A 41 6.08 -5.74 1.98
CA PHE A 41 6.31 -5.35 3.36
C PHE A 41 5.60 -4.03 3.66
N GLU A 42 5.15 -3.86 4.89
CA GLU A 42 4.65 -2.61 5.43
C GLU A 42 5.49 -2.25 6.65
N CYS A 43 6.16 -1.11 6.61
CA CYS A 43 6.88 -0.58 7.77
C CYS A 43 5.88 0.14 8.68
N CYS A 44 5.63 -0.46 9.85
CA CYS A 44 4.72 0.08 10.87
C CYS A 44 5.51 0.55 12.08
N ILE A 45 5.18 1.74 12.58
CA ILE A 45 5.78 2.34 13.76
C ILE A 45 4.69 3.06 14.56
N ASN A 46 4.69 2.86 15.87
CA ASN A 46 3.72 3.50 16.77
C ASN A 46 2.25 3.33 16.33
N GLY A 47 1.91 2.11 15.92
CA GLY A 47 0.56 1.76 15.48
C GLY A 47 0.13 2.35 14.15
N GLN A 48 1.06 2.78 13.32
CA GLN A 48 0.79 3.39 12.01
C GLN A 48 1.71 2.83 10.93
N GLU A 49 1.15 2.54 9.76
CA GLU A 49 1.91 2.29 8.55
C GLU A 49 2.59 3.58 8.08
N ILE A 50 3.92 3.53 7.92
CA ILE A 50 4.76 4.64 7.50
C ILE A 50 5.19 4.48 6.03
N ALA A 51 5.57 3.27 5.65
CA ALA A 51 6.11 2.99 4.34
C ALA A 51 5.75 1.57 3.87
N PRO A 52 4.80 1.41 2.96
CA PRO A 52 4.60 0.17 2.22
C PRO A 52 5.62 0.05 1.08
N GLY A 53 6.03 -1.17 0.80
CA GLY A 53 6.86 -1.49 -0.35
C GLY A 53 6.58 -2.91 -0.83
N TYR A 54 6.73 -3.15 -2.12
CA TYR A 54 6.48 -4.46 -2.70
C TYR A 54 7.26 -4.70 -3.98
N THR A 55 7.36 -5.97 -4.37
CA THR A 55 7.80 -6.34 -5.71
C THR A 55 6.68 -6.00 -6.68
N GLU A 56 7.00 -5.18 -7.68
CA GLU A 56 6.03 -4.72 -8.67
C GLU A 56 5.54 -5.89 -9.55
N GLN A 57 4.22 -5.95 -9.77
CA GLN A 57 3.69 -6.88 -10.78
C GLN A 57 4.12 -6.41 -12.17
N ASN A 58 4.94 -7.22 -12.84
CA ASN A 58 5.49 -6.94 -14.17
C ASN A 58 4.97 -7.87 -15.28
N ASP A 59 4.03 -8.75 -14.94
CA ASP A 59 3.33 -9.59 -15.91
C ASP A 59 1.98 -8.93 -16.26
N PRO A 60 1.80 -8.43 -17.50
CA PRO A 60 0.58 -7.74 -17.90
C PRO A 60 -0.66 -8.64 -17.87
N VAL A 61 -0.51 -9.95 -18.13
CA VAL A 61 -1.62 -10.91 -18.10
C VAL A 61 -2.08 -11.12 -16.65
N ALA A 62 -1.14 -11.34 -15.74
CA ALA A 62 -1.45 -11.48 -14.32
C ALA A 62 -2.06 -10.19 -13.75
N GLN A 63 -1.55 -9.02 -14.14
CA GLN A 63 -2.07 -7.73 -13.69
C GLN A 63 -3.50 -7.50 -14.19
N ARG A 64 -3.78 -7.76 -15.48
CA ARG A 64 -5.14 -7.66 -16.03
C ARG A 64 -6.11 -8.55 -15.27
N ASN A 65 -5.77 -9.82 -15.09
CA ASN A 65 -6.61 -10.77 -14.35
C ASN A 65 -6.91 -10.29 -12.92
N THR A 66 -5.92 -9.73 -12.24
CA THR A 66 -6.11 -9.20 -10.87
C THR A 66 -7.06 -8.02 -10.87
N LEU A 67 -6.90 -7.06 -11.79
CA LEU A 67 -7.74 -5.85 -11.85
C LEU A 67 -9.18 -6.16 -12.28
N GLU A 68 -9.37 -7.12 -13.19
CA GLU A 68 -10.71 -7.57 -13.63
C GLU A 68 -11.49 -8.32 -12.54
N HIS A 69 -10.77 -9.03 -11.65
CA HIS A 69 -11.36 -9.87 -10.61
C HIS A 69 -11.29 -9.26 -9.21
N GLN A 70 -10.95 -7.97 -9.08
CA GLN A 70 -11.01 -7.29 -7.79
C GLN A 70 -12.42 -7.37 -7.19
N ALA A 71 -12.55 -8.12 -6.09
CA ALA A 71 -13.79 -8.24 -5.35
C ALA A 71 -14.06 -6.96 -4.55
N GLY A 72 -15.09 -6.25 -4.95
CA GLY A 72 -15.59 -5.09 -4.20
C GLY A 72 -16.26 -4.12 -5.16
N GLY A 73 -17.52 -3.77 -4.96
CA GLY A 73 -18.43 -3.04 -5.84
C GLY A 73 -18.00 -1.66 -6.37
N GLU A 74 -16.76 -1.28 -6.24
CA GLU A 74 -16.08 -0.27 -7.01
C GLU A 74 -15.22 -1.00 -8.05
N GLN A 75 -15.83 -1.36 -9.19
CA GLN A 75 -15.07 -1.60 -10.41
C GLN A 75 -14.34 -0.29 -10.73
N GLN A 76 -13.11 -0.15 -10.26
CA GLN A 76 -12.22 0.87 -10.79
C GLN A 76 -12.16 0.60 -12.27
N LYS A 77 -12.45 1.64 -13.07
CA LYS A 77 -12.33 1.57 -14.51
C LYS A 77 -10.94 1.03 -14.82
N LEU A 78 -10.91 -0.10 -15.53
CA LEU A 78 -9.65 -0.74 -15.93
C LEU A 78 -8.78 0.30 -16.66
N ASP A 79 -7.58 0.53 -16.17
CA ASP A 79 -6.60 1.43 -16.80
C ASP A 79 -5.90 0.69 -17.93
N GLU A 80 -6.49 0.77 -19.11
CA GLU A 80 -5.94 0.11 -20.31
C GLU A 80 -4.60 0.70 -20.72
N ASP A 81 -4.37 1.99 -20.52
CA ASP A 81 -3.09 2.63 -20.86
C ASP A 81 -1.96 2.10 -19.97
N PHE A 82 -2.24 1.87 -18.69
CA PHE A 82 -1.31 1.23 -17.77
C PHE A 82 -0.97 -0.22 -18.20
N LEU A 83 -1.98 -0.99 -18.58
CA LEU A 83 -1.76 -2.37 -19.03
C LEU A 83 -0.97 -2.43 -20.34
N VAL A 84 -1.28 -1.56 -21.30
CA VAL A 84 -0.51 -1.43 -22.55
C VAL A 84 0.94 -1.04 -22.26
N ALA A 85 1.19 -0.14 -21.30
CA ALA A 85 2.54 0.20 -20.89
C ALA A 85 3.31 -1.02 -20.33
N LEU A 86 2.66 -1.86 -19.51
CA LEU A 86 3.26 -3.11 -19.03
C LEU A 86 3.59 -4.09 -20.16
N GLU A 87 2.74 -4.18 -21.19
CA GLU A 87 2.96 -5.06 -22.36
C GLU A 87 4.22 -4.68 -23.16
N HIS A 88 4.67 -3.44 -23.09
CA HIS A 88 5.94 -3.01 -23.71
C HIS A 88 7.18 -3.55 -22.99
N GLY A 89 7.02 -4.13 -21.83
CA GLY A 89 8.04 -4.78 -21.03
C GLY A 89 8.48 -3.95 -19.82
N MET A 90 8.19 -4.47 -18.63
CA MET A 90 8.68 -3.94 -17.36
C MET A 90 9.72 -4.91 -16.76
N PRO A 91 10.96 -4.48 -16.48
CA PRO A 91 11.93 -5.33 -15.81
C PRO A 91 11.49 -5.62 -14.37
N PRO A 92 12.06 -6.65 -13.72
CA PRO A 92 11.87 -6.85 -12.29
C PRO A 92 12.22 -5.59 -11.51
N ALA A 93 11.30 -5.12 -10.67
CA ALA A 93 11.44 -3.90 -9.90
C ALA A 93 10.80 -4.06 -8.53
N GLY A 94 11.32 -3.32 -7.55
CA GLY A 94 10.69 -3.11 -6.26
C GLY A 94 10.39 -1.62 -6.08
N GLY A 95 9.23 -1.34 -5.49
CA GLY A 95 8.79 0.01 -5.16
C GLY A 95 8.62 0.20 -3.66
N ILE A 96 8.72 1.44 -3.22
CA ILE A 96 8.40 1.86 -1.85
C ILE A 96 7.75 3.24 -1.87
N GLY A 97 6.68 3.40 -1.11
CA GLY A 97 6.08 4.68 -0.81
C GLY A 97 6.37 5.09 0.63
N ILE A 98 6.91 6.28 0.85
CA ILE A 98 7.15 6.80 2.20
C ILE A 98 6.18 7.93 2.47
N GLY A 99 5.30 7.75 3.46
CA GLY A 99 4.37 8.78 3.93
C GLY A 99 5.11 9.85 4.73
N ILE A 100 5.54 10.91 4.07
CA ILE A 100 6.35 11.97 4.69
C ILE A 100 5.63 12.61 5.87
N ASP A 101 4.34 12.87 5.76
CA ASP A 101 3.57 13.46 6.87
C ASP A 101 3.52 12.52 8.08
N ARG A 102 3.28 11.23 7.87
CA ARG A 102 3.30 10.22 8.94
C ARG A 102 4.69 10.08 9.56
N LEU A 103 5.73 10.09 8.72
CA LEU A 103 7.13 10.08 9.20
C LEU A 103 7.42 11.31 10.06
N CYS A 104 6.98 12.50 9.63
CA CYS A 104 7.12 13.73 10.42
C CYS A 104 6.36 13.65 11.75
N MET A 105 5.13 13.15 11.75
CA MET A 105 4.37 12.93 12.98
C MET A 105 5.15 12.07 13.98
N MET A 106 5.70 10.97 13.52
CA MET A 106 6.48 10.05 14.34
C MET A 106 7.75 10.71 14.88
N LEU A 107 8.53 11.37 14.02
CA LEU A 107 9.81 11.99 14.40
C LEU A 107 9.63 13.18 15.36
N LEU A 108 8.53 13.91 15.22
CA LEU A 108 8.23 15.09 16.03
C LEU A 108 7.30 14.80 17.21
N GLY A 109 6.87 13.55 17.39
CA GLY A 109 5.98 13.13 18.45
C GLY A 109 4.59 13.78 18.37
N GLN A 110 4.07 14.00 17.15
CA GLN A 110 2.75 14.59 16.92
C GLN A 110 1.70 13.50 16.71
N GLU A 111 0.51 13.69 17.28
CA GLU A 111 -0.59 12.73 17.18
C GLU A 111 -1.51 13.01 15.97
N SER A 112 -1.48 14.22 15.45
CA SER A 112 -2.32 14.63 14.32
C SER A 112 -1.51 15.05 13.11
N ILE A 113 -1.93 14.59 11.93
CA ILE A 113 -1.33 15.01 10.65
C ILE A 113 -1.43 16.53 10.42
N ARG A 114 -2.41 17.19 11.03
CA ARG A 114 -2.56 18.65 10.95
C ARG A 114 -1.42 19.42 11.59
N ASP A 115 -0.74 18.80 12.56
CA ASP A 115 0.35 19.43 13.30
C ASP A 115 1.67 19.44 12.50
N VAL A 116 1.74 18.66 11.41
CA VAL A 116 2.92 18.56 10.53
C VAL A 116 2.70 19.17 9.13
N ILE A 117 1.47 19.58 8.82
CA ILE A 117 1.12 20.26 7.55
C ILE A 117 1.05 21.76 7.77
N LEU A 118 1.81 22.55 6.99
CA LEU A 118 1.89 24.00 7.14
C LEU A 118 0.54 24.72 6.98
N PHE A 119 -0.31 24.25 6.06
CA PHE A 119 -1.61 24.84 5.76
C PHE A 119 -2.70 23.76 5.69
N PRO A 120 -3.08 23.14 6.82
CA PRO A 120 -4.08 22.07 6.81
C PRO A 120 -5.47 22.63 6.45
N GLN A 121 -6.17 21.93 5.56
CA GLN A 121 -7.57 22.24 5.27
C GLN A 121 -8.44 21.83 6.46
N LEU A 122 -9.19 22.77 6.99
CA LEU A 122 -10.15 22.56 8.07
C LEU A 122 -11.56 22.59 7.50
N LYS A 123 -12.50 21.87 8.14
CA LYS A 123 -13.92 22.03 7.81
C LYS A 123 -14.33 23.50 8.02
N PRO A 124 -15.12 24.09 7.10
CA PRO A 124 -15.70 25.39 7.31
C PRO A 124 -16.44 25.41 8.65
N LYS A 125 -16.27 26.48 9.42
CA LYS A 125 -17.13 26.71 10.59
C LYS A 125 -18.54 26.98 10.06
N THR A 126 -19.47 26.09 10.34
CA THR A 126 -20.92 26.30 10.14
C THR A 126 -21.43 27.35 11.10
#